data_243aaf6c8eaa501bb61c7f4aac5c5c16
#
_entry.id   243aaf6c8eaa501bb61c7f4aac5c5c16
#
_cell.length_a   1.000
_cell.length_b   1.000
_cell.length_c   1.000
_cell.angle_alpha   90.00
_cell.angle_beta   90.00
_cell.angle_gamma   90.00
#
_symmetry.space_group_name_H-M   'P 1'
#
loop_
_entity.id
_entity.type
_entity.pdbx_description
1 polymer ?
#
loop_
_entity_poly.entity_id
_entity_poly.type
_entity_poly.pdbx_seq_one_letter_code
_entity_poly.pdbx_strand_id
1 'polypeptide(L)'
;MAQANKDTWSADQYSKFLKDRTRPSIDLLAHVPNLSPKRVVDIGCGPGNSTAVLVDQYPNAKISGFDTSPDMIRKAKETLPNVDFEVADLQSFKPDAPVDVLFSNAVFQWLPNGKRIEIVTRLMDHLAPGGSLAFQIPYNLNEPSHASMREVAGMPNKPWSETLKRANISRDQFPSPTEIWDGLKPLCADLDIWQTTYMHVMENHEGIVEWVKGTGLRPYVDPLDENAKKEYIETYLEKLKKAYRAQNDGKVLLPFPRLFVVATKA
;
A
#
# COMPACT_ATOMS: atom_id res chain seq x y z
N MET A 1 25.82 -4.51 -11.73
CA MET A 1 25.18 -5.84 -11.57
C MET A 1 23.93 -5.64 -10.74
N ALA A 2 22.76 -5.78 -11.35
CA ALA A 2 21.49 -5.65 -10.66
C ALA A 2 21.39 -6.81 -9.64
N GLN A 3 21.24 -6.48 -8.35
CA GLN A 3 20.88 -7.46 -7.33
C GLN A 3 19.54 -8.07 -7.71
N ALA A 4 19.53 -9.40 -7.85
CA ALA A 4 18.31 -10.17 -8.00
C ALA A 4 17.34 -9.77 -6.87
N ASN A 5 16.18 -9.25 -7.25
CA ASN A 5 15.09 -8.91 -6.34
C ASN A 5 14.67 -10.22 -5.66
N LYS A 6 15.15 -10.47 -4.43
CA LYS A 6 14.62 -11.55 -3.61
C LYS A 6 13.14 -11.26 -3.44
N ASP A 7 12.29 -12.22 -3.78
CA ASP A 7 10.85 -12.12 -3.51
C ASP A 7 10.66 -11.92 -2.01
N THR A 8 10.39 -10.67 -1.63
CA THR A 8 10.45 -10.21 -0.24
C THR A 8 9.08 -10.18 0.41
N TRP A 9 8.00 -10.50 -0.36
CA TRP A 9 6.63 -10.45 0.12
C TRP A 9 6.11 -11.85 0.46
N SER A 10 5.73 -12.05 1.75
CA SER A 10 5.07 -13.27 2.19
C SER A 10 3.55 -13.06 2.22
N ALA A 11 2.84 -13.78 1.36
CA ALA A 11 1.39 -13.73 1.30
C ALA A 11 0.73 -14.29 2.58
N ASP A 12 1.37 -15.22 3.30
CA ASP A 12 0.84 -15.78 4.56
C ASP A 12 0.84 -14.74 5.69
N GLN A 13 1.92 -13.94 5.80
CA GLN A 13 1.97 -12.83 6.74
C GLN A 13 0.95 -11.73 6.38
N TYR A 14 0.71 -11.52 5.08
CA TYR A 14 -0.26 -10.54 4.60
C TYR A 14 -1.70 -10.95 4.93
N SER A 15 -2.00 -12.24 4.92
CA SER A 15 -3.35 -12.79 5.13
C SER A 15 -3.84 -12.69 6.59
N LYS A 16 -2.95 -12.52 7.58
CA LYS A 16 -3.34 -12.40 9.00
C LYS A 16 -4.36 -11.29 9.30
N PHE A 17 -4.36 -10.23 8.49
CA PHE A 17 -5.22 -9.06 8.68
C PHE A 17 -6.05 -8.77 7.41
N LEU A 18 -6.54 -9.83 6.79
CA LEU A 18 -7.21 -9.78 5.49
C LEU A 18 -8.38 -8.79 5.49
N LYS A 19 -9.27 -8.88 6.50
CA LYS A 19 -10.46 -8.02 6.61
C LYS A 19 -10.08 -6.53 6.66
N ASP A 20 -9.11 -6.18 7.50
CA ASP A 20 -8.67 -4.78 7.68
C ASP A 20 -7.93 -4.25 6.45
N ARG A 21 -7.25 -5.12 5.70
CA ARG A 21 -6.55 -4.78 4.46
C ARG A 21 -7.48 -4.67 3.26
N THR A 22 -8.62 -5.40 3.27
CA THR A 22 -9.61 -5.37 2.19
C THR A 22 -10.58 -4.19 2.33
N ARG A 23 -10.93 -3.78 3.55
CA ARG A 23 -11.87 -2.68 3.79
C ARG A 23 -11.54 -1.40 2.99
N PRO A 24 -10.29 -0.91 2.92
CA PRO A 24 -9.98 0.27 2.10
C PRO A 24 -10.22 0.10 0.60
N SER A 25 -10.14 -1.14 0.07
CA SER A 25 -10.50 -1.39 -1.34
C SER A 25 -12.00 -1.23 -1.56
N ILE A 26 -12.82 -1.69 -0.62
CA ILE A 26 -14.27 -1.56 -0.67
C ILE A 26 -14.66 -0.08 -0.60
N ASP A 27 -14.09 0.64 0.37
CA ASP A 27 -14.37 2.06 0.56
C ASP A 27 -13.93 2.90 -0.66
N LEU A 28 -12.77 2.58 -1.27
CA LEU A 28 -12.30 3.22 -2.50
C LEU A 28 -13.26 2.93 -3.67
N LEU A 29 -13.63 1.66 -3.85
CA LEU A 29 -14.46 1.24 -4.97
C LEU A 29 -15.87 1.88 -4.94
N ALA A 30 -16.41 2.11 -3.74
CA ALA A 30 -17.70 2.78 -3.55
C ALA A 30 -17.74 4.23 -4.09
N HIS A 31 -16.57 4.85 -4.31
CA HIS A 31 -16.43 6.19 -4.87
C HIS A 31 -16.14 6.20 -6.39
N VAL A 32 -15.95 5.04 -7.01
CA VAL A 32 -15.77 4.97 -8.48
C VAL A 32 -17.11 5.20 -9.17
N PRO A 33 -17.25 6.25 -10.00
CA PRO A 33 -18.56 6.63 -10.55
C PRO A 33 -19.06 5.69 -11.64
N ASN A 34 -18.18 4.96 -12.34
CA ASN A 34 -18.58 4.03 -13.39
C ASN A 34 -19.11 2.71 -12.79
N LEU A 35 -20.40 2.51 -12.85
CA LEU A 35 -21.10 1.33 -12.30
C LEU A 35 -21.10 0.11 -13.24
N SER A 36 -20.69 0.26 -14.50
CA SER A 36 -20.72 -0.80 -15.51
C SER A 36 -19.51 -0.76 -16.45
N PRO A 37 -18.27 -0.77 -15.89
CA PRO A 37 -17.06 -0.78 -16.69
C PRO A 37 -16.96 -2.08 -17.50
N LYS A 38 -16.32 -2.01 -18.68
CA LYS A 38 -16.04 -3.19 -19.51
C LYS A 38 -14.64 -3.75 -19.23
N ARG A 39 -13.70 -2.88 -18.94
CA ARG A 39 -12.29 -3.24 -18.67
C ARG A 39 -11.80 -2.62 -17.36
N VAL A 40 -11.35 -3.47 -16.46
CA VAL A 40 -10.83 -3.07 -15.15
C VAL A 40 -9.44 -3.69 -14.96
N VAL A 41 -8.49 -2.91 -14.51
CA VAL A 41 -7.14 -3.39 -14.19
C VAL A 41 -6.80 -3.08 -12.74
N ASP A 42 -6.43 -4.12 -11.99
CA ASP A 42 -5.94 -4.01 -10.61
C ASP A 42 -4.40 -3.91 -10.61
N ILE A 43 -3.91 -2.72 -10.31
CA ILE A 43 -2.48 -2.37 -10.30
C ILE A 43 -1.87 -2.77 -8.96
N GLY A 44 -0.88 -3.68 -8.96
CA GLY A 44 -0.29 -4.23 -7.76
C GLY A 44 -1.28 -5.07 -6.97
N CYS A 45 -1.93 -6.01 -7.67
CA CYS A 45 -3.05 -6.81 -7.17
C CYS A 45 -2.70 -7.70 -5.96
N GLY A 46 -1.41 -7.90 -5.67
CA GLY A 46 -0.97 -8.80 -4.61
C GLY A 46 -1.54 -10.21 -4.78
N PRO A 47 -2.01 -10.86 -3.70
CA PRO A 47 -2.60 -12.20 -3.77
C PRO A 47 -4.07 -12.20 -4.25
N GLY A 48 -4.58 -11.09 -4.82
CA GLY A 48 -5.91 -11.00 -5.42
C GLY A 48 -7.01 -10.43 -4.53
N ASN A 49 -6.71 -9.90 -3.33
CA ASN A 49 -7.75 -9.43 -2.40
C ASN A 49 -8.56 -8.24 -2.93
N SER A 50 -7.90 -7.23 -3.49
CA SER A 50 -8.56 -6.09 -4.16
C SER A 50 -9.26 -6.55 -5.43
N THR A 51 -8.64 -7.46 -6.17
CA THR A 51 -9.25 -8.03 -7.38
C THR A 51 -10.55 -8.77 -7.08
N ALA A 52 -10.64 -9.50 -5.97
CA ALA A 52 -11.89 -10.16 -5.54
C ALA A 52 -13.02 -9.14 -5.33
N VAL A 53 -12.73 -8.00 -4.71
CA VAL A 53 -13.71 -6.91 -4.53
C VAL A 53 -14.18 -6.35 -5.89
N LEU A 54 -13.26 -6.23 -6.86
CA LEU A 54 -13.60 -5.79 -8.23
C LEU A 54 -14.48 -6.81 -8.96
N VAL A 55 -14.18 -8.11 -8.82
CA VAL A 55 -14.96 -9.21 -9.43
C VAL A 55 -16.39 -9.24 -8.86
N ASP A 56 -16.53 -9.09 -7.56
CA ASP A 56 -17.84 -9.07 -6.90
C ASP A 56 -18.67 -7.85 -7.34
N GLN A 57 -18.05 -6.68 -7.50
CA GLN A 57 -18.73 -5.45 -7.90
C GLN A 57 -19.05 -5.40 -9.39
N TYR A 58 -18.16 -5.94 -10.24
CA TYR A 58 -18.25 -5.84 -11.69
C TYR A 58 -18.27 -7.22 -12.39
N PRO A 59 -19.28 -8.05 -12.15
CA PRO A 59 -19.31 -9.44 -12.62
C PRO A 59 -19.31 -9.60 -14.15
N ASN A 60 -19.63 -8.52 -14.89
CA ASN A 60 -19.66 -8.51 -16.35
C ASN A 60 -18.43 -7.83 -16.98
N ALA A 61 -17.49 -7.32 -16.17
CA ALA A 61 -16.28 -6.68 -16.68
C ALA A 61 -15.19 -7.70 -16.99
N LYS A 62 -14.36 -7.38 -17.99
CA LYS A 62 -13.06 -8.05 -18.13
C LYS A 62 -12.12 -7.47 -17.11
N ILE A 63 -11.80 -8.26 -16.06
CA ILE A 63 -10.90 -7.86 -15.00
C ILE A 63 -9.56 -8.55 -15.19
N SER A 64 -8.48 -7.80 -15.02
CA SER A 64 -7.12 -8.32 -14.98
C SER A 64 -6.34 -7.66 -13.85
N GLY A 65 -5.24 -8.26 -13.43
CA GLY A 65 -4.37 -7.71 -12.41
C GLY A 65 -2.91 -8.03 -12.67
N PHE A 66 -2.03 -7.20 -12.14
CA PHE A 66 -0.60 -7.48 -12.17
C PHE A 66 0.10 -7.08 -10.87
N ASP A 67 1.20 -7.74 -10.59
CA ASP A 67 2.09 -7.45 -9.47
C ASP A 67 3.54 -7.78 -9.87
N THR A 68 4.50 -7.18 -9.22
CA THR A 68 5.93 -7.47 -9.47
C THR A 68 6.40 -8.77 -8.83
N SER A 69 5.64 -9.32 -7.86
CA SER A 69 5.98 -10.54 -7.12
C SER A 69 5.38 -11.78 -7.78
N PRO A 70 6.22 -12.73 -8.26
CA PRO A 70 5.74 -14.02 -8.77
C PRO A 70 4.95 -14.83 -7.74
N ASP A 71 5.30 -14.78 -6.46
CA ASP A 71 4.57 -15.48 -5.38
C ASP A 71 3.16 -14.90 -5.20
N MET A 72 3.02 -13.57 -5.24
CA MET A 72 1.71 -12.91 -5.19
C MET A 72 0.84 -13.32 -6.37
N ILE A 73 1.38 -13.30 -7.59
CA ILE A 73 0.64 -13.68 -8.81
C ILE A 73 0.24 -15.16 -8.77
N ARG A 74 1.11 -16.04 -8.28
CA ARG A 74 0.75 -17.46 -8.10
C ARG A 74 -0.48 -17.61 -7.19
N LYS A 75 -0.49 -16.97 -6.04
CA LYS A 75 -1.62 -16.99 -5.09
C LYS A 75 -2.87 -16.33 -5.64
N ALA A 76 -2.74 -15.22 -6.38
CA ALA A 76 -3.87 -14.57 -7.04
C ALA A 76 -4.57 -15.52 -8.04
N LYS A 77 -3.80 -16.26 -8.85
CA LYS A 77 -4.32 -17.27 -9.78
C LYS A 77 -4.99 -18.46 -9.06
N GLU A 78 -4.46 -18.87 -7.92
CA GLU A 78 -5.09 -19.92 -7.09
C GLU A 78 -6.44 -19.44 -6.51
N THR A 79 -6.51 -18.16 -6.07
CA THR A 79 -7.71 -17.57 -5.45
C THR A 79 -8.79 -17.23 -6.47
N LEU A 80 -8.40 -16.71 -7.64
CA LEU A 80 -9.29 -16.22 -8.69
C LEU A 80 -8.88 -16.82 -10.06
N PRO A 81 -9.11 -18.11 -10.31
CA PRO A 81 -8.58 -18.82 -11.48
C PRO A 81 -9.14 -18.32 -12.82
N ASN A 82 -10.24 -17.57 -12.81
CA ASN A 82 -10.90 -17.03 -14.00
C ASN A 82 -10.46 -15.58 -14.31
N VAL A 83 -9.52 -15.01 -13.55
CA VAL A 83 -8.99 -13.66 -13.77
C VAL A 83 -7.59 -13.74 -14.39
N ASP A 84 -7.33 -12.88 -15.36
CA ASP A 84 -6.02 -12.77 -16.00
C ASP A 84 -5.03 -12.06 -15.07
N PHE A 85 -4.02 -12.78 -14.59
CA PHE A 85 -2.96 -12.21 -13.76
C PHE A 85 -1.59 -12.39 -14.43
N GLU A 86 -0.76 -11.34 -14.35
CA GLU A 86 0.60 -11.36 -14.88
C GLU A 86 1.63 -10.76 -13.93
N VAL A 87 2.89 -11.18 -14.07
CA VAL A 87 4.02 -10.54 -13.39
C VAL A 87 4.47 -9.36 -14.24
N ALA A 88 4.24 -8.14 -13.76
CA ALA A 88 4.59 -6.92 -14.48
C ALA A 88 4.92 -5.76 -13.55
N ASP A 89 5.64 -4.76 -14.07
CA ASP A 89 5.99 -3.53 -13.37
C ASP A 89 5.12 -2.37 -13.87
N LEU A 90 4.53 -1.63 -12.95
CA LEU A 90 3.75 -0.43 -13.23
C LEU A 90 4.52 0.60 -14.08
N GLN A 91 5.83 0.69 -13.92
CA GLN A 91 6.65 1.64 -14.68
C GLN A 91 6.66 1.34 -16.18
N SER A 92 6.50 0.07 -16.57
CA SER A 92 6.42 -0.39 -17.96
C SER A 92 5.00 -0.74 -18.41
N PHE A 93 4.00 -0.58 -17.53
CA PHE A 93 2.61 -0.90 -17.83
C PHE A 93 2.09 -0.10 -19.02
N LYS A 94 1.56 -0.83 -20.00
CA LYS A 94 0.93 -0.26 -21.20
C LYS A 94 -0.16 -1.23 -21.66
N PRO A 95 -1.43 -0.91 -21.43
CA PRO A 95 -2.54 -1.77 -21.86
C PRO A 95 -2.67 -1.75 -23.39
N ASP A 96 -3.21 -2.83 -23.96
CA ASP A 96 -3.47 -3.01 -25.38
C ASP A 96 -4.65 -2.18 -25.92
N ALA A 97 -5.49 -1.70 -25.03
CA ALA A 97 -6.62 -0.81 -25.33
C ALA A 97 -6.97 0.04 -24.10
N PRO A 98 -7.71 1.15 -24.28
CA PRO A 98 -8.16 1.99 -23.17
C PRO A 98 -8.90 1.20 -22.09
N VAL A 99 -8.73 1.61 -20.83
CA VAL A 99 -9.27 0.96 -19.63
C VAL A 99 -10.33 1.85 -19.00
N ASP A 100 -11.42 1.26 -18.54
CA ASP A 100 -12.51 2.04 -17.90
C ASP A 100 -12.18 2.34 -16.42
N VAL A 101 -11.51 1.40 -15.72
CA VAL A 101 -11.09 1.59 -14.33
C VAL A 101 -9.68 1.04 -14.13
N LEU A 102 -8.76 1.91 -13.77
CA LEU A 102 -7.46 1.56 -13.18
C LEU A 102 -7.60 1.65 -11.66
N PHE A 103 -7.44 0.52 -11.00
CA PHE A 103 -7.63 0.41 -9.56
C PHE A 103 -6.31 0.06 -8.88
N SER A 104 -6.02 0.65 -7.70
CA SER A 104 -4.79 0.35 -6.97
C SER A 104 -4.98 0.47 -5.46
N ASN A 105 -4.68 -0.60 -4.73
CA ASN A 105 -4.85 -0.67 -3.29
C ASN A 105 -3.49 -0.84 -2.58
N ALA A 106 -2.98 0.23 -1.97
CA ALA A 106 -1.74 0.27 -1.18
C ALA A 106 -0.47 -0.11 -1.98
N VAL A 107 -0.30 0.50 -3.15
CA VAL A 107 0.84 0.26 -4.05
C VAL A 107 1.70 1.50 -4.27
N PHE A 108 1.09 2.65 -4.53
CA PHE A 108 1.81 3.83 -5.01
C PHE A 108 2.78 4.44 -4.00
N GLN A 109 2.65 4.14 -2.71
CA GLN A 109 3.64 4.51 -1.69
C GLN A 109 5.04 3.86 -1.93
N TRP A 110 5.11 2.81 -2.74
CA TRP A 110 6.35 2.12 -3.08
C TRP A 110 7.04 2.67 -4.33
N LEU A 111 6.38 3.57 -5.05
CA LEU A 111 6.95 4.23 -6.22
C LEU A 111 8.14 5.11 -5.81
N PRO A 112 9.12 5.30 -6.72
CA PRO A 112 10.30 6.12 -6.47
C PRO A 112 9.93 7.55 -6.05
N ASN A 113 10.68 8.06 -5.07
CA ASN A 113 10.54 9.43 -4.60
C ASN A 113 10.71 10.43 -5.75
N GLY A 114 9.89 11.47 -5.78
CA GLY A 114 9.92 12.53 -6.78
C GLY A 114 9.32 12.16 -8.15
N LYS A 115 8.94 10.88 -8.38
CA LYS A 115 8.30 10.44 -9.65
C LYS A 115 6.82 10.08 -9.49
N ARG A 116 6.26 10.16 -8.29
CA ARG A 116 4.91 9.67 -8.01
C ARG A 116 3.84 10.38 -8.81
N ILE A 117 3.86 11.71 -8.84
CA ILE A 117 2.89 12.51 -9.63
C ILE A 117 3.04 12.20 -11.12
N GLU A 118 4.28 12.18 -11.65
CA GLU A 118 4.54 11.84 -13.06
C GLU A 118 3.96 10.47 -13.44
N ILE A 119 4.18 9.46 -12.61
CA ILE A 119 3.67 8.11 -12.86
C ILE A 119 2.14 8.08 -12.81
N VAL A 120 1.54 8.72 -11.80
CA VAL A 120 0.09 8.76 -11.62
C VAL A 120 -0.58 9.53 -12.77
N THR A 121 -0.02 10.66 -13.22
CA THR A 121 -0.54 11.42 -14.37
C THR A 121 -0.45 10.62 -15.66
N ARG A 122 0.65 9.88 -15.89
CA ARG A 122 0.79 9.02 -17.07
C ARG A 122 -0.27 7.92 -17.11
N LEU A 123 -0.73 7.41 -15.98
CA LEU A 123 -1.81 6.40 -15.94
C LEU A 123 -3.12 6.94 -16.50
N MET A 124 -3.37 8.25 -16.40
CA MET A 124 -4.55 8.87 -16.98
C MET A 124 -4.59 8.72 -18.52
N ASP A 125 -3.43 8.64 -19.18
CA ASP A 125 -3.38 8.45 -20.64
C ASP A 125 -3.97 7.11 -21.07
N HIS A 126 -3.91 6.11 -20.22
CA HIS A 126 -4.42 4.76 -20.50
C HIS A 126 -5.92 4.58 -20.25
N LEU A 127 -6.57 5.57 -19.69
CA LEU A 127 -8.01 5.54 -19.46
C LEU A 127 -8.80 5.87 -20.72
N ALA A 128 -9.94 5.21 -20.88
CA ALA A 128 -10.99 5.65 -21.79
C ALA A 128 -11.52 7.03 -21.38
N PRO A 129 -12.12 7.83 -22.28
CA PRO A 129 -12.87 9.03 -21.89
C PRO A 129 -13.92 8.69 -20.83
N GLY A 130 -13.97 9.44 -19.73
CA GLY A 130 -14.84 9.15 -18.58
C GLY A 130 -14.40 7.96 -17.72
N GLY A 131 -13.27 7.31 -18.05
CA GLY A 131 -12.67 6.26 -17.22
C GLY A 131 -12.04 6.82 -15.95
N SER A 132 -11.86 5.98 -14.93
CA SER A 132 -11.39 6.41 -13.61
C SER A 132 -10.09 5.74 -13.21
N LEU A 133 -9.14 6.52 -12.67
CA LEU A 133 -8.03 6.06 -11.87
C LEU A 133 -8.43 6.18 -10.41
N ALA A 134 -8.56 5.04 -9.72
CA ALA A 134 -8.89 4.98 -8.31
C ALA A 134 -7.75 4.36 -7.52
N PHE A 135 -7.18 5.09 -6.56
CA PHE A 135 -6.15 4.53 -5.71
C PHE A 135 -6.25 4.99 -4.26
N GLN A 136 -5.76 4.16 -3.36
CA GLN A 136 -5.53 4.54 -1.98
C GLN A 136 -4.15 4.08 -1.50
N ILE A 137 -3.62 4.82 -0.54
CA ILE A 137 -2.34 4.52 0.11
C ILE A 137 -2.42 4.73 1.62
N PRO A 138 -1.61 4.00 2.42
CA PRO A 138 -1.33 4.42 3.79
C PRO A 138 -0.68 5.81 3.81
N TYR A 139 -1.26 6.73 4.58
CA TYR A 139 -0.77 8.11 4.72
C TYR A 139 -0.33 8.37 6.16
N ASN A 140 0.51 7.46 6.66
CA ASN A 140 0.81 7.25 8.08
C ASN A 140 2.28 7.48 8.46
N LEU A 141 3.05 8.14 7.60
CA LEU A 141 4.49 8.35 7.85
C LEU A 141 4.76 9.05 9.19
N ASN A 142 3.89 9.99 9.57
CA ASN A 142 4.03 10.77 10.80
C ASN A 142 3.27 10.19 12.00
N GLU A 143 2.53 9.09 11.80
CA GLU A 143 1.91 8.39 12.91
C GLU A 143 2.97 7.83 13.88
N PRO A 144 2.70 7.79 15.20
CA PRO A 144 3.67 7.33 16.19
C PRO A 144 4.27 5.96 15.87
N SER A 145 3.49 5.03 15.29
CA SER A 145 3.98 3.72 14.86
C SER A 145 5.12 3.81 13.84
N HIS A 146 5.05 4.74 12.89
CA HIS A 146 6.08 4.91 11.85
C HIS A 146 7.16 5.92 12.25
N ALA A 147 6.81 6.95 13.01
CA ALA A 147 7.78 7.88 13.56
C ALA A 147 8.76 7.17 14.50
N SER A 148 8.24 6.32 15.40
CA SER A 148 9.07 5.55 16.34
C SER A 148 10.06 4.61 15.65
N MET A 149 9.72 4.02 14.48
CA MET A 149 10.69 3.23 13.70
C MET A 149 11.90 4.07 13.32
N ARG A 150 11.67 5.29 12.79
CA ARG A 150 12.75 6.20 12.39
C ARG A 150 13.57 6.70 13.58
N GLU A 151 12.88 7.04 14.67
CA GLU A 151 13.53 7.49 15.89
C GLU A 151 14.46 6.41 16.48
N VAL A 152 13.98 5.16 16.55
CA VAL A 152 14.78 4.03 17.04
C VAL A 152 15.96 3.76 16.09
N ALA A 153 15.73 3.79 14.78
CA ALA A 153 16.79 3.60 13.79
C ALA A 153 17.91 4.66 13.91
N GLY A 154 17.53 5.91 14.25
CA GLY A 154 18.46 7.03 14.41
C GLY A 154 19.19 7.09 15.76
N MET A 155 18.92 6.19 16.71
CA MET A 155 19.58 6.19 18.03
C MET A 155 21.07 5.89 17.88
N PRO A 156 21.96 6.71 18.48
CA PRO A 156 23.40 6.46 18.45
C PRO A 156 23.80 5.34 19.42
N ASN A 157 24.95 4.73 19.17
CA ASN A 157 25.58 3.73 20.06
C ASN A 157 24.69 2.52 20.37
N LYS A 158 23.88 2.10 19.40
CA LYS A 158 23.05 0.90 19.47
C LYS A 158 23.59 -0.18 18.52
N PRO A 159 23.30 -1.46 18.77
CA PRO A 159 23.79 -2.55 17.91
C PRO A 159 23.44 -2.39 16.43
N TRP A 160 22.35 -1.71 16.12
CA TRP A 160 21.88 -1.46 14.74
C TRP A 160 22.40 -0.16 14.11
N SER A 161 22.99 0.78 14.90
CA SER A 161 23.24 2.16 14.45
C SER A 161 24.06 2.23 13.16
N GLU A 162 25.20 1.53 13.11
CA GLU A 162 26.08 1.55 11.93
C GLU A 162 25.48 0.81 10.73
N THR A 163 24.77 -0.29 10.98
CA THR A 163 24.10 -1.04 9.91
C THR A 163 22.99 -0.23 9.25
N LEU A 164 22.13 0.39 10.05
CA LEU A 164 20.99 1.18 9.52
C LEU A 164 21.46 2.50 8.90
N LYS A 165 22.53 3.11 9.43
CA LYS A 165 23.17 4.27 8.80
C LYS A 165 23.68 3.94 7.40
N ARG A 166 24.33 2.80 7.22
CA ARG A 166 24.79 2.31 5.91
C ARG A 166 23.66 1.93 4.98
N ALA A 167 22.57 1.34 5.52
CA ALA A 167 21.40 0.98 4.75
C ALA A 167 20.64 2.20 4.17
N ASN A 168 20.91 3.40 4.72
CA ASN A 168 20.35 4.69 4.26
C ASN A 168 18.84 4.60 3.97
N ILE A 169 18.08 4.10 4.94
CA ILE A 169 16.65 3.87 4.81
C ILE A 169 15.94 5.21 4.64
N SER A 170 15.48 5.49 3.45
CA SER A 170 14.69 6.68 3.14
C SER A 170 13.22 6.28 2.92
N ARG A 171 12.34 6.83 3.74
CA ARG A 171 10.90 6.85 3.50
C ARG A 171 10.46 8.29 3.56
N ASP A 172 9.91 8.77 2.47
CA ASP A 172 9.34 10.11 2.39
C ASP A 172 7.81 10.06 2.43
N GLN A 173 7.24 11.21 2.68
CA GLN A 173 5.80 11.42 2.59
C GLN A 173 5.36 11.25 1.13
N PHE A 174 4.23 10.59 0.90
CA PHE A 174 3.56 10.64 -0.40
C PHE A 174 3.13 12.09 -0.69
N PRO A 175 3.05 12.51 -1.95
CA PRO A 175 2.59 13.85 -2.28
C PRO A 175 1.32 14.26 -1.52
N SER A 176 1.26 15.51 -1.12
CA SER A 176 0.11 16.06 -0.41
C SER A 176 -1.15 16.08 -1.29
N PRO A 177 -2.34 16.15 -0.71
CA PRO A 177 -3.57 16.33 -1.48
C PRO A 177 -3.51 17.49 -2.47
N THR A 178 -2.83 18.59 -2.11
CA THR A 178 -2.65 19.76 -2.99
C THR A 178 -1.77 19.46 -4.19
N GLU A 179 -0.62 18.78 -3.96
CA GLU A 179 0.26 18.37 -5.07
C GLU A 179 -0.41 17.37 -6.01
N ILE A 180 -1.23 16.45 -5.46
CA ILE A 180 -2.03 15.50 -6.26
C ILE A 180 -3.09 16.26 -7.08
N TRP A 181 -3.76 17.23 -6.46
CA TRP A 181 -4.76 18.07 -7.12
C TRP A 181 -4.13 18.81 -8.30
N ASP A 182 -3.03 19.53 -8.07
CA ASP A 182 -2.34 20.31 -9.10
C ASP A 182 -1.87 19.42 -10.27
N GLY A 183 -1.42 18.20 -9.99
CA GLY A 183 -0.98 17.26 -11.00
C GLY A 183 -2.11 16.62 -11.81
N LEU A 184 -3.23 16.28 -11.19
CA LEU A 184 -4.31 15.50 -11.80
C LEU A 184 -5.46 16.35 -12.34
N LYS A 185 -5.84 17.43 -11.65
CA LYS A 185 -7.03 18.23 -12.01
C LYS A 185 -7.06 18.69 -13.47
N PRO A 186 -5.94 19.10 -14.10
CA PRO A 186 -5.95 19.46 -15.52
C PRO A 186 -6.36 18.36 -16.49
N LEU A 187 -6.30 17.09 -16.06
CA LEU A 187 -6.61 15.90 -16.86
C LEU A 187 -8.00 15.32 -16.54
N CYS A 188 -8.69 15.88 -15.54
CA CYS A 188 -9.88 15.30 -14.95
C CYS A 188 -11.14 16.13 -15.21
N ALA A 189 -12.20 15.47 -15.63
CA ALA A 189 -13.56 15.99 -15.53
C ALA A 189 -13.94 16.14 -14.03
N ASP A 190 -13.66 15.10 -13.24
CA ASP A 190 -13.89 15.10 -11.79
C ASP A 190 -12.69 14.53 -11.03
N LEU A 191 -12.45 15.03 -9.81
CA LEU A 191 -11.35 14.59 -8.94
C LEU A 191 -11.80 14.66 -7.48
N ASP A 192 -11.94 13.48 -6.86
CA ASP A 192 -12.27 13.31 -5.46
C ASP A 192 -11.01 12.87 -4.68
N ILE A 193 -10.65 13.63 -3.63
CA ILE A 193 -9.50 13.35 -2.76
C ILE A 193 -9.96 13.44 -1.32
N TRP A 194 -9.81 12.36 -0.55
CA TRP A 194 -10.17 12.37 0.87
C TRP A 194 -9.24 11.54 1.73
N GLN A 195 -9.35 11.69 3.04
CA GLN A 195 -8.61 10.91 4.01
C GLN A 195 -9.57 10.21 4.98
N THR A 196 -9.25 8.96 5.31
CA THR A 196 -9.96 8.20 6.33
C THR A 196 -8.95 7.61 7.31
N THR A 197 -9.19 7.79 8.62
CA THR A 197 -8.41 7.12 9.65
C THR A 197 -9.16 5.88 10.14
N TYR A 198 -8.62 4.70 9.84
CA TYR A 198 -9.12 3.44 10.39
C TYR A 198 -8.55 3.23 11.79
N MET A 199 -9.41 2.83 12.73
CA MET A 199 -8.98 2.43 14.07
C MET A 199 -8.87 0.92 14.11
N HIS A 200 -7.65 0.40 13.89
CA HIS A 200 -7.40 -1.04 14.00
C HIS A 200 -7.32 -1.44 15.47
N VAL A 201 -8.08 -2.46 15.84
CA VAL A 201 -8.09 -2.99 17.23
C VAL A 201 -7.01 -4.06 17.32
N MET A 202 -5.97 -3.78 18.08
CA MET A 202 -4.87 -4.70 18.38
C MET A 202 -5.06 -5.32 19.76
N GLU A 203 -4.75 -6.60 19.91
CA GLU A 203 -4.88 -7.30 21.20
C GLU A 203 -3.97 -6.67 22.27
N ASN A 204 -2.82 -6.13 21.87
CA ASN A 204 -1.83 -5.46 22.70
C ASN A 204 -0.85 -4.66 21.82
N HIS A 205 0.20 -4.08 22.41
CA HIS A 205 1.22 -3.33 21.67
C HIS A 205 2.07 -4.22 20.74
N GLU A 206 2.28 -5.47 21.11
CA GLU A 206 2.96 -6.48 20.27
C GLU A 206 2.18 -6.73 18.97
N GLY A 207 0.85 -6.63 19.00
CA GLY A 207 -0.01 -6.68 17.82
C GLY A 207 0.29 -5.58 16.81
N ILE A 208 0.71 -4.38 17.26
CA ILE A 208 1.17 -3.31 16.36
C ILE A 208 2.48 -3.72 15.67
N VAL A 209 3.42 -4.33 16.40
CA VAL A 209 4.67 -4.83 15.83
C VAL A 209 4.37 -5.87 14.73
N GLU A 210 3.49 -6.82 15.01
CA GLU A 210 3.08 -7.86 14.04
C GLU A 210 2.37 -7.24 12.82
N TRP A 211 1.54 -6.21 13.00
CA TRP A 211 0.88 -5.52 11.90
C TRP A 211 1.89 -4.90 10.91
N VAL A 212 2.91 -4.23 11.42
CA VAL A 212 3.91 -3.52 10.59
C VAL A 212 5.09 -4.39 10.16
N LYS A 213 5.30 -5.56 10.77
CA LYS A 213 6.42 -6.47 10.53
C LYS A 213 6.51 -6.95 9.09
N GLY A 214 5.36 -7.19 8.46
CA GLY A 214 5.29 -7.58 7.05
C GLY A 214 5.47 -6.45 6.05
N THR A 215 5.55 -5.19 6.50
CA THR A 215 5.54 -4.00 5.64
C THR A 215 6.54 -2.94 6.09
N GLY A 216 6.07 -1.96 6.86
CA GLY A 216 6.82 -0.76 7.25
C GLY A 216 8.07 -1.01 8.08
N LEU A 217 8.09 -2.07 8.88
CA LEU A 217 9.21 -2.40 9.77
C LEU A 217 10.36 -3.12 9.05
N ARG A 218 10.08 -3.83 7.94
CA ARG A 218 11.07 -4.63 7.20
C ARG A 218 12.36 -3.89 6.86
N PRO A 219 12.34 -2.68 6.27
CA PRO A 219 13.56 -1.97 5.94
C PRO A 219 14.51 -1.77 7.12
N TYR A 220 13.95 -1.71 8.34
CA TYR A 220 14.71 -1.49 9.57
C TYR A 220 15.23 -2.78 10.20
N VAL A 221 14.55 -3.91 10.03
CA VAL A 221 14.90 -5.16 10.72
C VAL A 221 15.56 -6.20 9.82
N ASP A 222 15.26 -6.21 8.52
CA ASP A 222 15.83 -7.17 7.57
C ASP A 222 17.38 -7.07 7.43
N PRO A 223 18.01 -5.88 7.52
CA PRO A 223 19.48 -5.75 7.46
C PRO A 223 20.22 -6.19 8.74
N LEU A 224 19.48 -6.41 9.84
CA LEU A 224 20.09 -6.66 11.17
C LEU A 224 20.31 -8.16 11.41
N ASP A 225 21.36 -8.47 12.19
CA ASP A 225 21.50 -9.78 12.81
C ASP A 225 20.41 -10.00 13.88
N GLU A 226 20.25 -11.23 14.34
CA GLU A 226 19.16 -11.61 15.25
C GLU A 226 19.23 -10.88 16.60
N ASN A 227 20.44 -10.58 17.13
CA ASN A 227 20.58 -9.87 18.42
C ASN A 227 20.20 -8.40 18.27
N ALA A 228 20.75 -7.71 17.27
CA ALA A 228 20.42 -6.32 16.97
C ALA A 228 18.93 -6.15 16.64
N LYS A 229 18.36 -7.09 15.89
CA LYS A 229 16.93 -7.12 15.55
C LYS A 229 16.03 -7.26 16.77
N LYS A 230 16.38 -8.16 17.68
CA LYS A 230 15.64 -8.35 18.95
C LYS A 230 15.65 -7.07 19.77
N GLU A 231 16.81 -6.49 20.03
CA GLU A 231 16.96 -5.26 20.81
C GLU A 231 16.25 -4.06 20.13
N TYR A 232 16.33 -3.97 18.79
CA TYR A 232 15.59 -2.97 18.03
C TYR A 232 14.09 -3.07 18.25
N ILE A 233 13.52 -4.28 18.13
CA ILE A 233 12.08 -4.54 18.31
C ILE A 233 11.65 -4.23 19.75
N GLU A 234 12.43 -4.60 20.75
CA GLU A 234 12.16 -4.29 22.17
C GLU A 234 12.15 -2.78 22.39
N THR A 235 13.14 -2.06 21.88
CA THR A 235 13.21 -0.59 21.98
C THR A 235 12.03 0.08 21.25
N TYR A 236 11.66 -0.42 20.09
CA TYR A 236 10.50 0.05 19.33
C TYR A 236 9.19 -0.19 20.11
N LEU A 237 9.03 -1.37 20.70
CA LEU A 237 7.87 -1.72 21.51
C LEU A 237 7.69 -0.77 22.70
N GLU A 238 8.78 -0.41 23.39
CA GLU A 238 8.73 0.56 24.49
C GLU A 238 8.28 1.97 24.04
N LYS A 239 8.63 2.36 22.80
CA LYS A 239 8.12 3.58 22.20
C LYS A 239 6.62 3.50 21.93
N LEU A 240 6.15 2.37 21.41
CA LEU A 240 4.74 2.12 21.13
C LEU A 240 3.90 2.16 22.42
N LYS A 241 4.38 1.55 23.52
CA LYS A 241 3.69 1.58 24.82
C LYS A 241 3.53 3.00 25.37
N LYS A 242 4.47 3.89 25.06
CA LYS A 242 4.38 5.31 25.46
C LYS A 242 3.45 6.11 24.55
N ALA A 243 3.38 5.76 23.27
CA ALA A 243 2.61 6.51 22.26
C ALA A 243 1.12 6.10 22.24
N TYR A 244 0.83 4.83 22.49
CA TYR A 244 -0.53 4.28 22.42
C TYR A 244 -0.99 3.78 23.79
N ARG A 245 -2.07 4.37 24.29
CA ARG A 245 -2.67 3.94 25.55
C ARG A 245 -3.39 2.61 25.35
N ALA A 246 -3.20 1.67 26.29
CA ALA A 246 -4.08 0.51 26.39
C ALA A 246 -5.48 0.94 26.88
N GLN A 247 -6.52 0.36 26.29
CA GLN A 247 -7.90 0.59 26.67
C GLN A 247 -8.25 -0.20 27.95
N ASN A 248 -9.45 0.00 28.48
CA ASN A 248 -9.89 -0.64 29.74
C ASN A 248 -9.94 -2.19 29.63
N ASP A 249 -10.10 -2.72 28.43
CA ASP A 249 -10.09 -4.16 28.13
C ASP A 249 -8.68 -4.70 27.78
N GLY A 250 -7.64 -3.87 27.89
CA GLY A 250 -6.25 -4.21 27.59
C GLY A 250 -5.87 -4.08 26.11
N LYS A 251 -6.83 -3.86 25.22
CA LYS A 251 -6.57 -3.69 23.78
C LYS A 251 -5.98 -2.32 23.46
N VAL A 252 -5.40 -2.21 22.26
CA VAL A 252 -4.79 -0.96 21.78
C VAL A 252 -5.45 -0.56 20.47
N LEU A 253 -5.87 0.69 20.38
CA LEU A 253 -6.36 1.27 19.13
C LEU A 253 -5.18 1.86 18.34
N LEU A 254 -4.95 1.32 17.14
CA LEU A 254 -3.96 1.82 16.20
C LEU A 254 -4.65 2.69 15.16
N PRO A 255 -4.53 4.03 15.22
CA PRO A 255 -4.94 4.91 14.13
C PRO A 255 -4.11 4.62 12.88
N PHE A 256 -4.79 4.43 11.75
CA PHE A 256 -4.12 4.13 10.50
C PHE A 256 -4.73 4.97 9.37
N PRO A 257 -4.26 6.22 9.20
CA PRO A 257 -4.76 7.12 8.17
C PRO A 257 -4.37 6.62 6.79
N ARG A 258 -5.30 6.79 5.86
CA ARG A 258 -5.15 6.50 4.43
C ARG A 258 -5.62 7.68 3.61
N LEU A 259 -4.94 7.92 2.51
CA LEU A 259 -5.31 8.88 1.48
C LEU A 259 -5.94 8.14 0.31
N PHE A 260 -7.04 8.65 -0.17
CA PHE A 260 -7.85 8.12 -1.27
C PHE A 260 -7.95 9.14 -2.38
N VAL A 261 -7.92 8.66 -3.61
CA VAL A 261 -8.06 9.48 -4.81
C VAL A 261 -8.87 8.72 -5.84
N VAL A 262 -9.89 9.40 -6.39
CA VAL A 262 -10.61 8.96 -7.59
C VAL A 262 -10.56 10.10 -8.61
N ALA A 263 -9.89 9.85 -9.72
CA ALA A 263 -9.69 10.79 -10.81
C ALA A 263 -10.41 10.29 -12.06
N THR A 264 -11.47 10.99 -12.47
CA THR A 264 -12.23 10.66 -13.69
C THR A 264 -11.69 11.48 -14.84
N LYS A 265 -11.23 10.80 -15.91
CA LYS A 265 -10.65 11.43 -17.10
C LYS A 265 -11.70 12.31 -17.82
N ALA A 266 -11.25 13.46 -18.31
CA ALA A 266 -12.02 14.37 -19.14
C ALA A 266 -12.39 13.74 -20.50
#